data_3ade8556a10dd36bf28e8aea220925ce
#
_entry.id   3ade8556a10dd36bf28e8aea220925ce
#
_cell.length_a   1.000
_cell.length_b   1.000
_cell.length_c   1.000
_cell.angle_alpha   90.00
_cell.angle_beta   90.00
_cell.angle_gamma   90.00
#
_symmetry.space_group_name_H-M   'P 1'
#
loop_
_entity.id
_entity.type
_entity.pdbx_description
1 polymer ?
#
loop_
_entity_poly.entity_id
_entity_poly.type
_entity_poly.pdbx_seq_one_letter_code
_entity_poly.pdbx_strand_id
1 'polypeptide(L)'
;TGFDLTGAQNPSEDLVKLAEFDSIGNSLFFETGFNAVALSAPVKFPGDSTEYHYSYTINNLLNGWQYLFSVTAFDKGDKLNKIESLESSPLTNLQRILPGTPPTSDENTEVGVYPNPYYGNAYWDGSSERLRKIYFYNLPKECEITVYTLSGDIVKKMDHNSTSSGTDNKWFETYAGDNRQQFSGGEHAWDLITDGDQAVATGLYLFTVKDLSNGNIKRGKFLIIK
;
A
#
# COMPACT_ATOMS: atom_id res chain seq x y z
N THR A 1 -2.96 -2.38 -15.40
CA THR A 1 -4.36 -2.80 -15.45
C THR A 1 -4.71 -3.35 -14.09
N GLY A 2 -5.51 -2.59 -13.29
CA GLY A 2 -6.01 -3.06 -12.02
C GLY A 2 -7.07 -4.13 -12.25
N PHE A 3 -6.88 -5.31 -11.68
CA PHE A 3 -7.91 -6.33 -11.65
C PHE A 3 -8.63 -6.28 -10.31
N ASP A 4 -9.95 -6.31 -10.36
CA ASP A 4 -10.77 -6.57 -9.19
C ASP A 4 -10.71 -8.06 -8.87
N LEU A 5 -9.91 -8.42 -7.87
CA LEU A 5 -9.76 -9.81 -7.43
C LEU A 5 -10.85 -10.26 -6.45
N THR A 6 -11.81 -9.42 -6.11
CA THR A 6 -12.91 -9.79 -5.19
C THR A 6 -13.80 -10.92 -5.73
N GLY A 7 -13.76 -11.16 -7.04
CA GLY A 7 -14.45 -12.27 -7.71
C GLY A 7 -13.54 -13.33 -8.33
N ALA A 8 -12.21 -13.19 -8.24
CA ALA A 8 -11.29 -14.14 -8.85
C ALA A 8 -11.33 -15.48 -8.12
N GLN A 9 -11.73 -16.54 -8.80
CA GLN A 9 -11.71 -17.90 -8.27
C GLN A 9 -10.28 -18.45 -8.17
N ASN A 10 -9.35 -17.91 -8.97
CA ASN A 10 -7.95 -18.31 -8.98
C ASN A 10 -7.05 -17.09 -9.25
N PRO A 11 -6.51 -16.42 -8.20
CA PRO A 11 -5.67 -15.23 -8.36
C PRO A 11 -4.43 -15.45 -9.24
N SER A 12 -3.95 -16.68 -9.38
CA SER A 12 -2.77 -16.99 -10.19
C SER A 12 -3.01 -16.88 -11.70
N GLU A 13 -4.25 -17.00 -12.16
CA GLU A 13 -4.61 -16.88 -13.57
C GLU A 13 -4.65 -15.43 -14.06
N ASP A 14 -4.82 -14.49 -13.13
CA ASP A 14 -4.94 -13.06 -13.43
C ASP A 14 -3.60 -12.30 -13.24
N LEU A 15 -2.53 -12.99 -12.84
CA LEU A 15 -1.22 -12.39 -12.71
C LEU A 15 -0.59 -12.11 -14.08
N VAL A 16 -0.05 -10.90 -14.23
CA VAL A 16 0.67 -10.48 -15.45
C VAL A 16 2.16 -10.45 -15.16
N LYS A 17 2.95 -11.20 -15.96
CA LYS A 17 4.40 -11.16 -15.87
C LYS A 17 4.91 -9.78 -16.28
N LEU A 18 5.62 -9.11 -15.36
CA LEU A 18 6.16 -7.77 -15.54
C LEU A 18 7.59 -7.80 -16.08
N ALA A 19 8.40 -8.72 -15.60
CA ALA A 19 9.80 -8.87 -15.97
C ALA A 19 10.28 -10.29 -15.72
N GLU A 20 11.35 -10.67 -16.39
CA GLU A 20 12.04 -11.93 -16.22
C GLU A 20 13.53 -11.70 -16.38
N PHE A 21 14.33 -12.32 -15.50
CA PHE A 21 15.78 -12.19 -15.49
C PHE A 21 16.42 -13.57 -15.42
N ASP A 22 17.42 -13.80 -16.26
CA ASP A 22 18.15 -15.05 -16.30
C ASP A 22 19.65 -14.78 -16.50
N SER A 23 20.47 -15.80 -16.22
CA SER A 23 21.92 -15.74 -16.42
C SER A 23 22.28 -15.66 -17.88
N ILE A 24 23.23 -14.81 -18.23
CA ILE A 24 23.76 -14.70 -19.59
C ILE A 24 24.54 -15.97 -19.97
N GLY A 25 24.39 -16.44 -21.22
CA GLY A 25 25.19 -17.49 -21.81
C GLY A 25 24.66 -18.90 -21.58
N ASN A 26 23.43 -19.10 -21.13
CA ASN A 26 22.86 -20.43 -20.90
C ASN A 26 21.93 -20.94 -22.01
N SER A 27 21.58 -20.16 -23.00
CA SER A 27 20.74 -20.51 -24.18
C SER A 27 19.35 -21.11 -23.88
N LEU A 28 18.87 -21.03 -22.65
CA LEU A 28 17.64 -21.72 -22.22
C LEU A 28 16.44 -20.79 -22.08
N PHE A 29 16.67 -19.53 -21.74
CA PHE A 29 15.65 -18.52 -21.45
C PHE A 29 16.06 -17.17 -22.05
N PHE A 30 15.85 -16.08 -21.30
CA PHE A 30 16.15 -14.74 -21.75
C PHE A 30 17.59 -14.36 -21.41
N GLU A 31 18.34 -13.91 -22.35
CA GLU A 31 19.70 -13.36 -22.15
C GLU A 31 19.68 -11.95 -21.51
N THR A 32 18.81 -11.74 -20.50
CA THR A 32 18.64 -10.46 -19.83
C THR A 32 19.77 -10.13 -18.85
N GLY A 33 20.32 -11.16 -18.20
CA GLY A 33 21.31 -11.01 -17.15
C GLY A 33 20.73 -10.38 -15.88
N PHE A 34 21.44 -10.56 -14.77
CA PHE A 34 21.07 -9.95 -13.49
C PHE A 34 21.66 -8.55 -13.30
N ASN A 35 22.55 -8.09 -14.18
CA ASN A 35 23.21 -6.78 -14.06
C ASN A 35 22.21 -5.61 -14.12
N ALA A 36 21.11 -5.78 -14.86
CA ALA A 36 20.05 -4.76 -14.97
C ALA A 36 19.32 -4.48 -13.64
N VAL A 37 19.35 -5.43 -12.73
CA VAL A 37 18.65 -5.36 -11.43
C VAL A 37 19.61 -5.45 -10.25
N ALA A 38 20.92 -5.57 -10.50
CA ALA A 38 21.93 -5.63 -9.45
C ALA A 38 22.06 -4.29 -8.74
N LEU A 39 22.09 -4.33 -7.42
CA LEU A 39 22.37 -3.18 -6.58
C LEU A 39 23.88 -2.93 -6.52
N SER A 40 24.30 -1.67 -6.49
CA SER A 40 25.71 -1.30 -6.31
C SER A 40 26.28 -1.70 -4.95
N ALA A 41 25.41 -1.81 -3.93
CA ALA A 41 25.70 -2.34 -2.62
C ALA A 41 24.46 -3.09 -2.09
N PRO A 42 24.65 -4.18 -1.32
CA PRO A 42 23.54 -4.87 -0.72
C PRO A 42 22.71 -3.97 0.21
N VAL A 43 21.39 -4.18 0.23
CA VAL A 43 20.48 -3.49 1.12
C VAL A 43 19.95 -4.45 2.17
N LYS A 44 19.91 -3.99 3.42
CA LYS A 44 19.34 -4.71 4.55
C LYS A 44 18.25 -3.87 5.19
N PHE A 45 17.09 -4.47 5.41
CA PHE A 45 15.98 -3.77 6.06
C PHE A 45 16.02 -3.95 7.58
N PRO A 46 15.57 -2.95 8.36
CA PRO A 46 15.48 -3.07 9.80
C PRO A 46 14.64 -4.27 10.24
N GLY A 47 15.20 -5.11 11.11
CA GLY A 47 14.54 -6.33 11.58
C GLY A 47 14.63 -7.54 10.65
N ASP A 48 15.25 -7.40 9.48
CA ASP A 48 15.53 -8.50 8.55
C ASP A 48 17.01 -8.91 8.65
N SER A 49 17.27 -10.21 8.67
CA SER A 49 18.62 -10.75 8.63
C SER A 49 19.17 -10.91 7.20
N THR A 50 18.30 -10.82 6.19
CA THR A 50 18.63 -11.04 4.78
C THR A 50 19.28 -9.80 4.17
N GLU A 51 20.30 -10.01 3.36
CA GLU A 51 20.90 -8.99 2.49
C GLU A 51 20.39 -9.16 1.08
N TYR A 52 19.85 -8.06 0.52
CA TYR A 52 19.29 -8.04 -0.82
C TYR A 52 20.28 -7.46 -1.80
N HIS A 53 20.59 -8.18 -2.85
CA HIS A 53 21.56 -7.81 -3.89
C HIS A 53 20.91 -7.33 -5.18
N TYR A 54 19.62 -7.52 -5.34
CA TYR A 54 18.87 -7.18 -6.55
C TYR A 54 17.64 -6.36 -6.22
N SER A 55 17.27 -5.45 -7.12
CA SER A 55 16.04 -4.69 -7.03
C SER A 55 15.39 -4.51 -8.40
N TYR A 56 14.08 -4.60 -8.45
CA TYR A 56 13.28 -4.27 -9.61
C TYR A 56 12.24 -3.22 -9.25
N THR A 57 12.22 -2.10 -9.97
CA THR A 57 11.32 -0.99 -9.66
C THR A 57 10.12 -1.02 -10.60
N ILE A 58 8.93 -1.07 -10.03
CA ILE A 58 7.67 -0.98 -10.75
C ILE A 58 7.16 0.45 -10.64
N ASN A 59 6.97 1.10 -11.81
CA ASN A 59 6.54 2.50 -11.89
C ASN A 59 5.06 2.59 -12.31
N ASN A 60 4.52 3.81 -12.21
CA ASN A 60 3.16 4.14 -12.63
C ASN A 60 2.05 3.39 -11.90
N LEU A 61 2.29 3.00 -10.65
CA LEU A 61 1.25 2.48 -9.78
C LEU A 61 0.35 3.63 -9.32
N LEU A 62 -0.93 3.35 -9.19
CA LEU A 62 -1.92 4.30 -8.68
C LEU A 62 -1.96 4.23 -7.15
N ASN A 63 -1.85 5.38 -6.50
CA ASN A 63 -1.99 5.48 -5.05
C ASN A 63 -3.40 5.07 -4.62
N GLY A 64 -3.50 4.38 -3.48
CA GLY A 64 -4.77 3.91 -2.95
C GLY A 64 -5.33 2.66 -3.64
N TRP A 65 -4.67 2.15 -4.70
CA TRP A 65 -5.02 0.89 -5.32
C TRP A 65 -4.26 -0.26 -4.67
N GLN A 66 -4.93 -1.37 -4.48
CA GLN A 66 -4.31 -2.57 -3.97
C GLN A 66 -3.69 -3.37 -5.11
N TYR A 67 -2.43 -3.74 -4.94
CA TYR A 67 -1.69 -4.58 -5.89
C TYR A 67 -1.23 -5.85 -5.20
N LEU A 68 -1.22 -6.93 -5.96
CA LEU A 68 -0.62 -8.20 -5.57
C LEU A 68 0.64 -8.41 -6.39
N PHE A 69 1.76 -8.67 -5.73
CA PHE A 69 3.03 -8.97 -6.38
C PHE A 69 3.54 -10.32 -5.92
N SER A 70 4.18 -11.01 -6.83
CA SER A 70 4.91 -12.25 -6.56
C SER A 70 6.22 -12.25 -7.31
N VAL A 71 7.24 -12.81 -6.71
CA VAL A 71 8.52 -13.12 -7.34
C VAL A 71 8.65 -14.63 -7.36
N THR A 72 8.81 -15.19 -8.55
CA THR A 72 9.01 -16.61 -8.76
C THR A 72 10.46 -16.90 -9.09
N ALA A 73 10.90 -18.12 -8.82
CA ALA A 73 12.17 -18.65 -9.26
C ALA A 73 11.90 -19.83 -10.19
N PHE A 74 12.72 -19.98 -11.23
CA PHE A 74 12.65 -21.11 -12.13
C PHE A 74 14.03 -21.76 -12.25
N ASP A 75 14.04 -23.05 -12.52
CA ASP A 75 15.25 -23.82 -12.82
C ASP A 75 15.43 -24.01 -14.33
N LYS A 76 16.61 -24.45 -14.71
CA LYS A 76 16.91 -24.72 -16.14
C LYS A 76 16.33 -26.04 -16.67
N GLY A 77 15.74 -26.86 -15.82
CA GLY A 77 15.40 -28.24 -16.17
C GLY A 77 16.63 -29.11 -16.48
N ASP A 78 16.38 -30.27 -17.04
CA ASP A 78 17.43 -31.19 -17.51
C ASP A 78 17.02 -31.81 -18.86
N LYS A 79 17.57 -31.28 -19.95
CA LYS A 79 17.27 -31.74 -21.31
C LYS A 79 17.73 -33.20 -21.58
N LEU A 80 18.79 -33.65 -20.87
CA LEU A 80 19.28 -35.03 -21.04
C LEU A 80 18.29 -36.03 -20.48
N ASN A 81 17.67 -35.70 -19.35
CA ASN A 81 16.68 -36.53 -18.70
C ASN A 81 15.24 -36.16 -19.10
N LYS A 82 15.04 -35.27 -20.07
CA LYS A 82 13.72 -34.78 -20.53
C LYS A 82 12.90 -34.15 -19.39
N ILE A 83 13.55 -33.49 -18.48
CA ILE A 83 12.89 -32.72 -17.41
C ILE A 83 12.77 -31.27 -17.89
N GLU A 84 11.56 -30.77 -17.96
CA GLU A 84 11.27 -29.39 -18.32
C GLU A 84 11.66 -28.45 -17.17
N SER A 85 11.86 -27.15 -17.49
CA SER A 85 12.03 -26.11 -16.48
C SER A 85 10.81 -26.03 -15.58
N LEU A 86 11.04 -25.97 -14.29
CA LEU A 86 10.00 -25.79 -13.27
C LEU A 86 10.08 -24.39 -12.66
N GLU A 87 8.93 -23.74 -12.54
CA GLU A 87 8.78 -22.44 -11.89
C GLU A 87 8.06 -22.62 -10.56
N SER A 88 8.52 -21.89 -9.53
CA SER A 88 7.84 -21.88 -8.24
C SER A 88 6.44 -21.27 -8.36
N SER A 89 5.50 -21.74 -7.55
CA SER A 89 4.15 -21.18 -7.57
C SER A 89 4.17 -19.69 -7.21
N PRO A 90 3.53 -18.82 -8.00
CA PRO A 90 3.41 -17.39 -7.68
C PRO A 90 2.63 -17.14 -6.38
N LEU A 91 1.86 -18.10 -5.90
CA LEU A 91 1.12 -17.98 -4.64
C LEU A 91 1.99 -18.16 -3.40
N THR A 92 3.20 -18.73 -3.52
CA THR A 92 4.06 -19.03 -2.37
C THR A 92 4.55 -17.78 -1.65
N ASN A 93 4.82 -16.70 -2.38
CA ASN A 93 5.33 -15.44 -1.82
C ASN A 93 4.51 -14.22 -2.27
N LEU A 94 3.22 -14.41 -2.46
CA LEU A 94 2.31 -13.35 -2.86
C LEU A 94 2.30 -12.23 -1.81
N GLN A 95 2.72 -11.04 -2.20
CA GLN A 95 2.76 -9.85 -1.36
C GLN A 95 1.69 -8.87 -1.80
N ARG A 96 1.02 -8.28 -0.82
CA ARG A 96 0.02 -7.25 -1.03
C ARG A 96 0.57 -5.89 -0.66
N ILE A 97 0.47 -4.94 -1.57
CA ILE A 97 1.00 -3.60 -1.39
C ILE A 97 -0.08 -2.58 -1.76
N LEU A 98 -0.20 -1.54 -0.95
CA LEU A 98 -0.93 -0.32 -1.27
C LEU A 98 0.10 0.79 -1.51
N PRO A 99 0.37 1.15 -2.76
CA PRO A 99 1.17 2.33 -3.05
C PRO A 99 0.49 3.59 -2.51
N GLY A 100 1.27 4.45 -1.89
CA GLY A 100 0.80 5.70 -1.35
C GLY A 100 1.92 6.74 -1.37
N THR A 101 1.69 7.89 -0.73
CA THR A 101 2.67 8.95 -0.67
C THR A 101 3.75 8.67 0.37
N PRO A 102 5.03 8.96 0.08
CA PRO A 102 6.07 8.91 1.10
C PRO A 102 5.86 10.01 2.14
N PRO A 103 6.38 9.83 3.37
CA PRO A 103 6.30 10.87 4.39
C PRO A 103 7.02 12.14 3.94
N THR A 104 6.41 13.30 4.19
CA THR A 104 6.99 14.59 3.82
C THR A 104 6.70 15.66 4.87
N SER A 105 7.73 16.41 5.23
CA SER A 105 7.62 17.62 6.07
C SER A 105 7.82 18.90 5.25
N ASP A 106 7.79 18.81 3.92
CA ASP A 106 7.87 19.97 3.03
C ASP A 106 6.65 20.88 3.25
N GLU A 107 6.91 22.14 3.55
CA GLU A 107 5.89 23.15 3.84
C GLU A 107 4.98 23.44 2.62
N ASN A 108 5.53 23.31 1.40
CA ASN A 108 4.80 23.55 0.17
C ASN A 108 3.91 22.38 -0.24
N THR A 109 4.08 21.21 0.34
CA THR A 109 3.25 20.05 0.04
C THR A 109 1.97 20.11 0.84
N GLU A 110 0.83 20.15 0.17
CA GLU A 110 -0.48 20.13 0.82
C GLU A 110 -0.83 18.72 1.32
N VAL A 111 -1.38 18.65 2.52
CA VAL A 111 -2.03 17.45 3.02
C VAL A 111 -3.46 17.39 2.49
N GLY A 112 -3.83 16.26 1.91
CA GLY A 112 -5.16 16.04 1.38
C GLY A 112 -5.83 14.80 1.96
N VAL A 113 -7.06 14.56 1.49
CA VAL A 113 -7.88 13.42 1.86
C VAL A 113 -8.47 12.79 0.60
N TYR A 114 -8.45 11.46 0.53
CA TYR A 114 -9.15 10.74 -0.54
C TYR A 114 -9.93 9.53 0.01
N PRO A 115 -11.04 9.13 -0.65
CA PRO A 115 -11.74 9.89 -1.66
C PRO A 115 -12.34 11.17 -1.07
N ASN A 116 -12.42 12.24 -1.85
CA ASN A 116 -13.05 13.50 -1.47
C ASN A 116 -13.80 14.11 -2.67
N PRO A 117 -15.14 14.16 -2.69
CA PRO A 117 -16.06 13.70 -1.64
C PRO A 117 -16.01 12.19 -1.37
N TYR A 118 -16.25 11.81 -0.11
CA TYR A 118 -16.49 10.43 0.26
C TYR A 118 -17.98 10.11 0.13
N TYR A 119 -18.31 9.03 -0.59
CA TYR A 119 -19.67 8.55 -0.74
C TYR A 119 -19.88 7.26 0.05
N GLY A 120 -20.69 7.30 1.11
CA GLY A 120 -20.89 6.20 2.05
C GLY A 120 -21.59 4.96 1.49
N ASN A 121 -22.06 5.00 0.25
CA ASN A 121 -22.64 3.86 -0.48
C ASN A 121 -21.81 3.49 -1.72
N ALA A 122 -20.55 3.88 -1.76
CA ALA A 122 -19.69 3.52 -2.87
C ALA A 122 -19.46 1.99 -2.89
N TYR A 123 -19.57 1.39 -4.08
CA TYR A 123 -19.46 -0.05 -4.28
C TYR A 123 -18.14 -0.63 -3.77
N TRP A 124 -17.07 0.14 -3.83
CA TRP A 124 -15.73 -0.26 -3.40
C TRP A 124 -15.48 -0.24 -1.88
N ASP A 125 -16.43 0.30 -1.09
CA ASP A 125 -16.25 0.46 0.35
C ASP A 125 -16.60 -0.79 1.17
N GLY A 126 -17.01 -1.87 0.51
CA GLY A 126 -17.43 -3.10 1.18
C GLY A 126 -18.81 -3.03 1.82
N SER A 127 -19.26 -4.13 2.38
CA SER A 127 -20.63 -4.32 2.85
C SER A 127 -20.88 -3.91 4.32
N SER A 128 -19.83 -3.52 5.06
CA SER A 128 -19.96 -3.15 6.47
C SER A 128 -19.42 -1.75 6.74
N GLU A 129 -19.98 -1.05 7.75
CA GLU A 129 -19.55 0.30 8.12
C GLU A 129 -18.08 0.36 8.56
N ARG A 130 -17.55 -0.70 9.16
CA ARG A 130 -16.16 -0.78 9.61
C ARG A 130 -15.15 -0.89 8.46
N LEU A 131 -15.60 -1.19 7.26
CA LEU A 131 -14.76 -1.24 6.05
C LEU A 131 -14.63 0.12 5.38
N ARG A 132 -15.48 1.08 5.76
CA ARG A 132 -15.53 2.41 5.17
C ARG A 132 -14.40 3.26 5.69
N LYS A 133 -13.57 3.80 4.79
CA LYS A 133 -12.37 4.57 5.15
C LYS A 133 -12.14 5.73 4.22
N ILE A 134 -11.53 6.76 4.77
CA ILE A 134 -10.84 7.80 4.02
C ILE A 134 -9.36 7.77 4.39
N TYR A 135 -8.52 8.31 3.52
CA TYR A 135 -7.08 8.32 3.70
C TYR A 135 -6.58 9.75 3.68
N PHE A 136 -5.86 10.13 4.71
CA PHE A 136 -5.05 11.34 4.70
C PHE A 136 -3.73 11.02 3.99
N TYR A 137 -3.22 11.90 3.14
CA TYR A 137 -1.99 11.67 2.37
C TYR A 137 -1.06 12.88 2.43
N ASN A 138 0.20 12.71 2.03
CA ASN A 138 1.28 13.67 2.19
C ASN A 138 1.54 14.04 3.66
N LEU A 139 1.47 13.06 4.54
CA LEU A 139 1.70 13.25 5.97
C LEU A 139 3.20 13.31 6.30
N PRO A 140 3.59 14.04 7.36
CA PRO A 140 4.91 13.92 7.96
C PRO A 140 5.15 12.52 8.54
N LYS A 141 6.42 12.22 8.91
CA LYS A 141 6.77 10.94 9.55
C LYS A 141 6.02 10.70 10.85
N GLU A 142 5.86 11.75 11.64
CA GLU A 142 5.14 11.74 12.91
C GLU A 142 4.26 12.98 12.99
N CYS A 143 2.96 12.79 13.12
CA CYS A 143 2.04 13.92 13.21
C CYS A 143 0.77 13.56 14.00
N GLU A 144 0.11 14.59 14.51
CA GLU A 144 -1.22 14.52 15.09
C GLU A 144 -2.24 15.02 14.05
N ILE A 145 -3.23 14.20 13.73
CA ILE A 145 -4.35 14.53 12.85
C ILE A 145 -5.56 14.80 13.73
N THR A 146 -6.16 15.98 13.62
CA THR A 146 -7.41 16.29 14.33
C THR A 146 -8.49 16.68 13.33
N VAL A 147 -9.64 16.05 13.43
CA VAL A 147 -10.83 16.29 12.61
C VAL A 147 -11.84 17.07 13.40
N TYR A 148 -12.47 18.05 12.76
CA TYR A 148 -13.45 18.96 13.38
C TYR A 148 -14.75 19.03 12.57
N THR A 149 -15.85 19.30 13.26
CA THR A 149 -17.08 19.80 12.62
C THR A 149 -16.86 21.24 12.11
N LEU A 150 -17.81 21.76 11.31
CA LEU A 150 -17.80 23.18 10.93
C LEU A 150 -17.94 24.15 12.14
N SER A 151 -18.54 23.70 13.22
CA SER A 151 -18.65 24.49 14.45
C SER A 151 -17.36 24.51 15.27
N GLY A 152 -16.36 23.68 14.92
CA GLY A 152 -15.08 23.59 15.59
C GLY A 152 -15.01 22.52 16.68
N ASP A 153 -16.05 21.69 16.81
CA ASP A 153 -16.04 20.56 17.75
C ASP A 153 -15.12 19.45 17.24
N ILE A 154 -14.33 18.87 18.13
CA ILE A 154 -13.45 17.77 17.79
C ILE A 154 -14.28 16.51 17.55
N VAL A 155 -14.09 15.91 16.40
CA VAL A 155 -14.71 14.65 15.98
C VAL A 155 -13.80 13.47 16.26
N LYS A 156 -12.51 13.60 15.90
CA LYS A 156 -11.50 12.54 16.03
C LYS A 156 -10.11 13.12 16.19
N LYS A 157 -9.30 12.49 17.05
CA LYS A 157 -7.86 12.67 17.10
C LYS A 157 -7.15 11.37 16.77
N MET A 158 -6.11 11.44 15.95
CA MET A 158 -5.33 10.30 15.51
C MET A 158 -3.85 10.65 15.53
N ASP A 159 -3.05 9.75 16.06
CA ASP A 159 -1.59 9.84 16.00
C ASP A 159 -1.09 9.04 14.81
N HIS A 160 -0.26 9.67 13.99
CA HIS A 160 0.36 9.03 12.83
C HIS A 160 1.86 8.85 13.05
N ASN A 161 2.33 7.64 12.71
CA ASN A 161 3.75 7.33 12.62
C ASN A 161 4.00 6.54 11.32
N SER A 162 4.95 6.99 10.51
CA SER A 162 5.27 6.40 9.21
C SER A 162 5.76 4.94 9.27
N THR A 163 6.18 4.48 10.44
CA THR A 163 6.60 3.08 10.67
C THR A 163 5.47 2.19 11.16
N SER A 164 4.31 2.77 11.51
CA SER A 164 3.16 1.99 11.92
C SER A 164 2.63 1.19 10.71
N SER A 165 2.35 -0.08 10.92
CA SER A 165 1.90 -0.99 9.87
C SER A 165 0.46 -0.75 9.39
N GLY A 166 -0.14 0.38 9.73
CA GLY A 166 -1.53 0.69 9.37
C GLY A 166 -2.50 -0.36 9.90
N THR A 167 -2.33 -0.77 11.15
CA THR A 167 -3.05 -1.88 11.79
C THR A 167 -4.56 -1.73 11.82
N ASP A 168 -5.07 -0.53 11.58
CA ASP A 168 -6.52 -0.28 11.50
C ASP A 168 -7.16 -0.75 10.19
N ASN A 169 -6.37 -1.29 9.26
CA ASN A 169 -6.83 -1.80 7.97
C ASN A 169 -7.06 -3.32 7.98
N LYS A 170 -7.82 -3.83 8.93
CA LYS A 170 -8.07 -5.27 9.12
C LYS A 170 -8.79 -5.98 7.97
N TRP A 171 -9.34 -5.27 7.02
CA TRP A 171 -10.11 -5.87 5.92
C TRP A 171 -9.26 -6.50 4.81
N PHE A 172 -7.94 -6.38 4.87
CA PHE A 172 -7.03 -7.03 3.93
C PHE A 172 -6.51 -8.40 4.39
N GLU A 173 -6.98 -8.93 5.49
CA GLU A 173 -6.44 -10.14 6.13
C GLU A 173 -6.65 -11.46 5.34
N THR A 174 -7.40 -11.46 4.24
CA THR A 174 -7.92 -12.72 3.67
C THR A 174 -7.07 -13.36 2.57
N TYR A 175 -6.01 -12.74 2.04
CA TYR A 175 -5.37 -13.24 0.81
C TYR A 175 -3.88 -13.57 0.87
N ALA A 176 -3.13 -13.14 1.85
CA ALA A 176 -1.70 -13.45 1.96
C ALA A 176 -1.38 -14.01 3.33
N GLY A 177 -0.60 -15.07 3.38
CA GLY A 177 -0.25 -15.77 4.63
C GLY A 177 0.61 -14.96 5.61
N ASP A 178 1.16 -13.82 5.21
CA ASP A 178 1.76 -12.82 6.08
C ASP A 178 0.95 -11.52 5.95
N ASN A 179 0.19 -11.20 6.99
CA ASN A 179 -0.81 -10.14 7.01
C ASN A 179 -0.23 -8.73 7.22
N ARG A 180 1.05 -8.53 6.95
CA ARG A 180 1.67 -7.22 7.10
C ARG A 180 1.39 -6.38 5.87
N GLN A 181 0.56 -5.37 6.05
CA GLN A 181 0.45 -4.32 5.04
C GLN A 181 1.70 -3.46 5.06
N GLN A 182 2.25 -3.22 3.88
CA GLN A 182 3.32 -2.25 3.71
C GLN A 182 2.72 -0.97 3.15
N PHE A 183 2.75 0.08 3.96
CA PHE A 183 2.37 1.43 3.56
C PHE A 183 3.60 2.25 3.22
N SER A 184 3.43 3.23 2.37
CA SER A 184 4.49 4.18 2.00
C SER A 184 4.91 5.09 3.15
N GLY A 185 4.15 5.12 4.25
CA GLY A 185 4.44 5.86 5.47
C GLY A 185 3.96 7.31 5.50
N GLY A 186 3.49 7.86 4.39
CA GLY A 186 2.91 9.22 4.31
C GLY A 186 1.39 9.24 4.24
N GLU A 187 0.73 8.14 4.61
CA GLU A 187 -0.73 8.01 4.59
C GLU A 187 -1.26 7.46 5.91
N HIS A 188 -2.47 7.88 6.28
CA HIS A 188 -3.20 7.40 7.44
C HIS A 188 -4.66 7.15 7.09
N ALA A 189 -5.14 5.94 7.37
CA ALA A 189 -6.54 5.58 7.15
C ALA A 189 -7.40 5.89 8.38
N TRP A 190 -8.60 6.43 8.16
CA TRP A 190 -9.61 6.63 9.19
C TRP A 190 -10.92 5.95 8.81
N ASP A 191 -11.46 5.17 9.71
CA ASP A 191 -12.69 4.37 9.56
C ASP A 191 -13.98 5.18 9.68
N LEU A 192 -13.90 6.50 9.78
CA LEU A 192 -15.05 7.41 9.92
C LEU A 192 -15.84 7.21 11.23
N ILE A 193 -15.18 6.69 12.26
CA ILE A 193 -15.73 6.56 13.60
C ILE A 193 -15.13 7.66 14.50
N THR A 194 -16.00 8.35 15.22
CA THR A 194 -15.63 9.42 16.17
C THR A 194 -14.92 8.85 17.40
N ASP A 195 -14.33 9.71 18.24
CA ASP A 195 -13.81 9.31 19.54
C ASP A 195 -14.89 8.77 20.49
N GLY A 196 -16.15 9.07 20.24
CA GLY A 196 -17.31 8.53 20.95
C GLY A 196 -17.92 7.27 20.34
N ASP A 197 -17.17 6.52 19.50
CA ASP A 197 -17.61 5.29 18.83
C ASP A 197 -18.89 5.45 17.97
N GLN A 198 -19.10 6.62 17.43
CA GLN A 198 -20.23 6.91 16.54
C GLN A 198 -19.77 7.11 15.11
N ALA A 199 -20.52 6.61 14.15
CA ALA A 199 -20.28 6.88 12.75
C ALA A 199 -20.56 8.37 12.44
N VAL A 200 -19.61 9.01 11.72
CA VAL A 200 -19.77 10.42 11.32
C VAL A 200 -20.96 10.61 10.40
N ALA A 201 -21.61 11.78 10.50
CA ALA A 201 -22.76 12.15 9.67
C ALA A 201 -22.32 12.71 8.30
N THR A 202 -23.27 12.84 7.37
CA THR A 202 -23.08 13.64 6.15
C THR A 202 -22.75 15.08 6.52
N GLY A 203 -21.71 15.65 5.93
CA GLY A 203 -21.30 17.01 6.20
C GLY A 203 -19.91 17.36 5.71
N LEU A 204 -19.61 18.66 5.76
CA LEU A 204 -18.26 19.17 5.54
C LEU A 204 -17.50 19.14 6.86
N TYR A 205 -16.30 18.57 6.81
CA TYR A 205 -15.38 18.46 7.94
C TYR A 205 -14.11 19.25 7.68
N LEU A 206 -13.53 19.79 8.74
CA LEU A 206 -12.22 20.45 8.73
C LEU A 206 -11.22 19.50 9.38
N PHE A 207 -9.96 19.61 9.00
CA PHE A 207 -8.90 18.88 9.67
C PHE A 207 -7.63 19.71 9.83
N THR A 208 -6.84 19.37 10.82
CA THR A 208 -5.48 19.87 11.00
C THR A 208 -4.52 18.68 11.09
N VAL A 209 -3.32 18.87 10.54
CA VAL A 209 -2.19 17.96 10.70
C VAL A 209 -1.05 18.75 11.31
N LYS A 210 -0.67 18.39 12.52
CA LYS A 210 0.45 19.00 13.24
C LYS A 210 1.66 18.09 13.12
N ASP A 211 2.69 18.55 12.41
CA ASP A 211 3.99 17.87 12.33
C ASP A 211 4.69 17.96 13.70
N LEU A 212 5.01 16.81 14.30
CA LEU A 212 5.64 16.75 15.60
C LEU A 212 7.14 17.06 15.58
N SER A 213 7.76 17.02 14.39
CA SER A 213 9.19 17.30 14.23
C SER A 213 9.51 18.81 14.25
N ASN A 214 8.63 19.64 13.72
CA ASN A 214 8.85 21.08 13.54
C ASN A 214 7.70 21.95 14.09
N GLY A 215 6.59 21.35 14.50
CA GLY A 215 5.41 22.02 15.04
C GLY A 215 4.51 22.69 13.99
N ASN A 216 4.81 22.58 12.72
CA ASN A 216 4.01 23.15 11.63
C ASN A 216 2.61 22.53 11.59
N ILE A 217 1.61 23.35 11.28
CA ILE A 217 0.22 22.93 11.21
C ILE A 217 -0.33 23.17 9.80
N LYS A 218 -0.67 22.09 9.12
CA LYS A 218 -1.39 22.12 7.85
C LYS A 218 -2.89 21.96 8.10
N ARG A 219 -3.73 22.52 7.23
CA ARG A 219 -5.19 22.53 7.37
C ARG A 219 -5.83 22.14 6.06
N GLY A 220 -6.96 21.47 6.15
CA GLY A 220 -7.74 21.13 4.96
C GLY A 220 -9.19 20.85 5.30
N LYS A 221 -9.92 20.42 4.28
CA LYS A 221 -11.34 20.06 4.41
C LYS A 221 -11.68 18.90 3.51
N PHE A 222 -12.71 18.15 3.88
CA PHE A 222 -13.28 17.08 3.08
C PHE A 222 -14.79 16.98 3.29
N LEU A 223 -15.48 16.37 2.35
CA LEU A 223 -16.93 16.21 2.35
C LEU A 223 -17.31 14.73 2.45
N ILE A 224 -18.23 14.42 3.36
CA ILE A 224 -18.85 13.10 3.50
C ILE A 224 -20.30 13.20 3.03
N ILE A 225 -20.71 12.29 2.17
CA ILE A 225 -22.07 12.13 1.64
C ILE A 225 -22.51 10.68 1.90
N LYS A 226 -23.50 10.49 2.75
CA LYS A 226 -24.08 9.18 3.08
C LYS A 226 -25.46 9.02 2.50
#